data_ff8eb56f972c1feb519773c09e4a0654
#
_entry.id   ff8eb56f972c1feb519773c09e4a0654
#
_cell.length_a   1.000
_cell.length_b   1.000
_cell.length_c   1.000
_cell.angle_alpha   90.00
_cell.angle_beta   90.00
_cell.angle_gamma   90.00
#
_symmetry.space_group_name_H-M   'P 1'
#
loop_
_entity.id
_entity.type
_entity.pdbx_description
1 polymer ?
#
loop_
_entity_poly.entity_id
_entity_poly.type
_entity_poly.pdbx_seq_one_letter_code
_entity_poly.pdbx_strand_id
1 'polypeptide(L)'
;MHRDALTVFSNLDHGLNGGHGAVQGFLTSIKKEEAAGFPEKNISLDQAAAEFVGSKTRFPSINTGIVHGTDMCWTRAGVHVPPINNPAMLFRGLFVSLPQSKVENERMRLEHRGSVLDVLRDSARALHRTLNTADQDKLDQYLTSVRDVERRLQMSKEWLHRPKPKPSIEEVLDEERQQIDEVELFYDLMALALQTDSTRVATFETGLGFRTSELDLGSYHGLSHHGKSEGRIGQLQVVESFLTTKLSNFLARLKEAQVFDDTLVVFGSGMSDGSIHSNRNLPVLLAGGGLKHQGHVICPEEQHRRVPLSNLWLSVLQWFGAEEADHFGRSTGTFSPMEIG
;
A
#
# COMPACT_ATOMS: atom_id res chain seq x y z
N MET A 1 -18.98 10.57 12.69
CA MET A 1 -19.41 10.95 11.32
C MET A 1 -19.50 9.74 10.40
N HIS A 2 -18.63 8.67 10.53
CA HIS A 2 -18.63 7.51 9.64
C HIS A 2 -18.95 6.18 10.35
N ARG A 3 -19.53 6.19 11.55
CA ARG A 3 -19.68 5.00 12.42
C ARG A 3 -20.41 3.83 11.77
N ASP A 4 -21.41 4.11 10.96
CA ASP A 4 -22.23 3.08 10.29
C ASP A 4 -21.60 2.59 8.98
N ALA A 5 -20.46 3.18 8.58
CA ALA A 5 -19.75 2.90 7.34
C ALA A 5 -18.32 2.37 7.58
N LEU A 6 -18.06 1.83 8.77
CA LEU A 6 -16.76 1.26 9.13
C LEU A 6 -16.89 0.04 10.05
N THR A 7 -15.89 -0.82 9.99
CA THR A 7 -15.71 -1.97 10.89
C THR A 7 -14.30 -1.96 11.45
N VAL A 8 -14.18 -1.95 12.79
CA VAL A 8 -12.90 -2.09 13.50
C VAL A 8 -12.77 -3.56 13.91
N PHE A 9 -11.57 -4.11 13.77
CA PHE A 9 -11.28 -5.49 14.15
C PHE A 9 -10.35 -5.54 15.35
N SER A 10 -10.61 -6.49 16.24
CA SER A 10 -9.71 -6.89 17.33
C SER A 10 -9.32 -8.35 17.17
N ASN A 11 -8.15 -8.71 17.72
CA ASN A 11 -7.59 -10.05 17.71
C ASN A 11 -7.17 -10.57 16.33
N LEU A 12 -6.85 -9.67 15.39
CA LEU A 12 -6.15 -10.03 14.16
C LEU A 12 -4.63 -9.96 14.35
N ASP A 13 -3.92 -10.85 13.69
CA ASP A 13 -2.47 -11.02 13.83
C ASP A 13 -1.86 -11.33 12.46
N HIS A 14 -0.74 -10.71 12.08
CA HIS A 14 0.00 -11.15 10.88
C HIS A 14 0.91 -12.37 11.15
N GLY A 15 0.91 -12.88 12.38
CA GLY A 15 1.62 -14.11 12.75
C GLY A 15 3.14 -13.95 12.86
N LEU A 16 3.67 -12.73 12.80
CA LEU A 16 5.09 -12.43 12.87
C LEU A 16 5.42 -11.85 14.24
N ASN A 17 6.61 -12.19 14.74
CA ASN A 17 7.21 -11.57 15.91
C ASN A 17 8.50 -10.86 15.48
N GLY A 18 8.88 -9.78 16.15
CA GLY A 18 10.12 -9.08 15.85
C GLY A 18 10.01 -7.55 15.92
N GLY A 19 8.94 -7.05 16.55
CA GLY A 19 8.76 -5.62 16.76
C GLY A 19 8.81 -4.84 15.44
N HIS A 20 9.73 -3.89 15.32
CA HIS A 20 9.88 -3.07 14.12
C HIS A 20 10.14 -3.88 12.85
N GLY A 21 10.93 -4.96 12.92
CA GLY A 21 11.21 -5.81 11.77
C GLY A 21 9.99 -6.59 11.25
N ALA A 22 8.92 -6.69 12.03
CA ALA A 22 7.70 -7.37 11.63
C ALA A 22 6.60 -6.40 11.12
N VAL A 23 6.77 -5.08 11.24
CA VAL A 23 5.77 -4.08 10.80
C VAL A 23 5.47 -4.22 9.30
N GLN A 24 6.48 -4.49 8.49
CA GLN A 24 6.35 -4.72 7.05
C GLN A 24 5.40 -5.88 6.70
N GLY A 25 5.25 -6.84 7.63
CA GLY A 25 4.31 -7.95 7.49
C GLY A 25 2.84 -7.55 7.52
N PHE A 26 2.49 -6.28 7.77
CA PHE A 26 1.11 -5.82 7.78
C PHE A 26 0.41 -6.12 6.44
N LEU A 27 1.00 -5.74 5.32
CA LEU A 27 0.42 -5.96 4.00
C LEU A 27 0.86 -7.28 3.34
N THR A 28 1.94 -7.94 3.81
CA THR A 28 2.45 -9.18 3.20
C THR A 28 2.19 -10.43 4.04
N SER A 29 2.06 -10.28 5.36
CA SER A 29 2.08 -11.36 6.36
C SER A 29 3.36 -12.21 6.34
N ILE A 30 4.47 -11.69 5.80
CA ILE A 30 5.78 -12.35 5.66
C ILE A 30 6.87 -11.39 6.11
N LYS A 31 7.86 -11.88 6.86
CA LYS A 31 9.04 -11.09 7.19
C LYS A 31 9.92 -10.90 5.96
N LYS A 32 10.60 -9.76 5.88
CA LYS A 32 11.54 -9.43 4.82
C LYS A 32 12.63 -10.50 4.67
N GLU A 33 13.15 -11.02 5.79
CA GLU A 33 14.18 -12.05 5.78
C GLU A 33 13.66 -13.41 5.29
N GLU A 34 12.38 -13.68 5.49
CA GLU A 34 11.71 -14.89 5.01
C GLU A 34 11.32 -14.79 3.52
N ALA A 35 11.24 -13.57 3.01
CA ALA A 35 10.79 -13.24 1.66
C ALA A 35 11.63 -13.93 0.58
N ALA A 36 12.94 -14.05 0.77
CA ALA A 36 13.83 -14.73 -0.16
C ALA A 36 13.54 -16.24 -0.31
N GLY A 37 12.90 -16.86 0.70
CA GLY A 37 12.49 -18.29 0.67
C GLY A 37 11.06 -18.52 0.18
N PHE A 38 10.28 -17.46 -0.05
CA PHE A 38 8.87 -17.56 -0.44
C PHE A 38 8.50 -16.53 -1.51
N PRO A 39 9.10 -16.55 -2.69
CA PRO A 39 8.91 -15.51 -3.70
C PRO A 39 7.44 -15.30 -4.09
N GLU A 40 6.64 -16.36 -4.16
CA GLU A 40 5.22 -16.26 -4.50
C GLU A 40 4.37 -15.65 -3.37
N LYS A 41 4.85 -15.70 -2.12
CA LYS A 41 4.16 -15.16 -0.93
C LYS A 41 4.60 -13.76 -0.56
N ASN A 42 5.53 -13.20 -1.30
CA ASN A 42 6.21 -11.95 -0.97
C ASN A 42 5.46 -10.69 -1.39
N ILE A 43 4.39 -10.88 -2.13
CA ILE A 43 3.60 -9.78 -2.65
C ILE A 43 2.79 -9.12 -1.52
N SER A 44 2.76 -7.78 -1.50
CA SER A 44 1.85 -7.04 -0.64
C SER A 44 0.43 -6.99 -1.21
N LEU A 45 -0.55 -6.78 -0.35
CA LEU A 45 -1.97 -6.73 -0.69
C LEU A 45 -2.27 -5.76 -1.84
N ASP A 46 -1.72 -4.56 -1.77
CA ASP A 46 -1.86 -3.52 -2.80
C ASP A 46 -1.28 -3.95 -4.14
N GLN A 47 -0.13 -4.62 -4.14
CA GLN A 47 0.49 -5.09 -5.38
C GLN A 47 -0.23 -6.32 -5.95
N ALA A 48 -0.79 -7.19 -5.11
CA ALA A 48 -1.65 -8.29 -5.56
C ALA A 48 -2.92 -7.75 -6.23
N ALA A 49 -3.57 -6.76 -5.63
CA ALA A 49 -4.69 -6.06 -6.24
C ALA A 49 -4.29 -5.35 -7.55
N ALA A 50 -3.10 -4.73 -7.58
CA ALA A 50 -2.57 -4.06 -8.78
C ALA A 50 -2.32 -5.02 -9.95
N GLU A 51 -1.84 -6.25 -9.68
CA GLU A 51 -1.71 -7.29 -10.72
C GLU A 51 -3.07 -7.64 -11.33
N PHE A 52 -4.12 -7.70 -10.51
CA PHE A 52 -5.47 -8.00 -10.95
C PHE A 52 -6.09 -6.87 -11.79
N VAL A 53 -5.90 -5.61 -11.40
CA VAL A 53 -6.34 -4.45 -12.19
C VAL A 53 -5.58 -4.37 -13.51
N GLY A 54 -4.28 -4.65 -13.47
CA GLY A 54 -3.41 -4.69 -14.63
C GLY A 54 -3.40 -3.38 -15.41
N SER A 55 -3.67 -3.47 -16.72
CA SER A 55 -3.59 -2.35 -17.65
C SER A 55 -4.87 -1.50 -17.76
N LYS A 56 -5.87 -1.77 -16.92
CA LYS A 56 -7.15 -1.05 -16.99
C LYS A 56 -7.03 0.43 -16.65
N THR A 57 -6.04 0.78 -15.81
CA THR A 57 -5.79 2.16 -15.37
C THR A 57 -4.40 2.64 -15.79
N ARG A 58 -4.16 3.97 -15.73
CA ARG A 58 -2.85 4.57 -16.05
C ARG A 58 -1.76 4.11 -15.09
N PHE A 59 -2.10 3.99 -13.82
CA PHE A 59 -1.23 3.49 -12.75
C PHE A 59 -1.85 2.23 -12.16
N PRO A 60 -1.20 1.05 -12.26
CA PRO A 60 -1.70 -0.17 -11.63
C PRO A 60 -1.91 -0.01 -10.13
N SER A 61 -0.99 0.72 -9.49
CA SER A 61 -1.08 1.18 -8.12
C SER A 61 -0.36 2.52 -7.95
N ILE A 62 -0.75 3.27 -6.93
CA ILE A 62 -0.04 4.46 -6.45
C ILE A 62 0.38 4.18 -5.02
N ASN A 63 1.70 4.16 -4.78
CA ASN A 63 2.27 4.07 -3.45
C ASN A 63 2.77 5.44 -3.02
N THR A 64 2.32 5.94 -1.89
CA THR A 64 2.65 7.26 -1.35
C THR A 64 3.08 7.17 0.10
N GLY A 65 3.86 8.13 0.55
CA GLY A 65 4.28 8.24 1.95
C GLY A 65 4.93 9.57 2.23
N ILE A 66 4.80 10.05 3.46
CA ILE A 66 5.41 11.32 3.90
C ILE A 66 6.83 11.13 4.44
N VAL A 67 7.28 9.91 4.63
CA VAL A 67 8.59 9.56 5.18
C VAL A 67 9.36 8.69 4.20
N HIS A 68 10.66 8.94 4.08
CA HIS A 68 11.54 8.05 3.32
C HIS A 68 11.71 6.69 4.03
N GLY A 69 11.78 5.62 3.27
CA GLY A 69 12.08 4.29 3.79
C GLY A 69 10.85 3.53 4.29
N THR A 70 9.68 3.85 3.77
CA THR A 70 8.50 3.00 3.93
C THR A 70 8.73 1.70 3.13
N ASP A 71 8.51 0.57 3.77
CA ASP A 71 8.83 -0.75 3.21
C ASP A 71 7.57 -1.64 3.11
N MET A 72 6.39 -1.04 2.94
CA MET A 72 5.12 -1.78 2.99
C MET A 72 4.75 -2.46 1.68
N CYS A 73 5.16 -1.90 0.54
CA CYS A 73 4.72 -2.34 -0.79
C CYS A 73 5.79 -3.16 -1.50
N TRP A 74 5.44 -4.40 -1.87
CA TRP A 74 6.36 -5.37 -2.45
C TRP A 74 5.72 -6.10 -3.63
N THR A 75 6.45 -6.23 -4.71
CA THR A 75 6.03 -7.06 -5.84
C THR A 75 6.14 -8.55 -5.51
N ARG A 76 5.50 -9.40 -6.28
CA ARG A 76 5.58 -10.87 -6.17
C ARG A 76 7.00 -11.41 -6.20
N ALA A 77 7.88 -10.74 -6.92
CA ALA A 77 9.30 -11.11 -7.00
C ALA A 77 10.15 -10.54 -5.85
N GLY A 78 9.54 -9.97 -4.81
CA GLY A 78 10.26 -9.43 -3.66
C GLY A 78 10.99 -8.12 -3.92
N VAL A 79 10.57 -7.37 -4.93
CA VAL A 79 11.10 -6.03 -5.20
C VAL A 79 10.26 -4.99 -4.47
N HIS A 80 10.93 -4.15 -3.69
CA HIS A 80 10.29 -3.03 -3.02
C HIS A 80 9.76 -2.00 -4.02
N VAL A 81 8.54 -1.55 -3.82
CA VAL A 81 7.92 -0.48 -4.61
C VAL A 81 8.05 0.83 -3.83
N PRO A 82 8.98 1.72 -4.22
CA PRO A 82 9.24 2.93 -3.47
C PRO A 82 8.03 3.87 -3.50
N PRO A 83 7.73 4.57 -2.40
CA PRO A 83 6.65 5.53 -2.35
C PRO A 83 7.01 6.82 -3.10
N ILE A 84 5.99 7.47 -3.65
CA ILE A 84 6.04 8.86 -4.06
C ILE A 84 5.87 9.70 -2.78
N ASN A 85 6.92 10.39 -2.38
CA ASN A 85 6.97 11.16 -1.14
C ASN A 85 6.93 12.68 -1.35
N ASN A 86 6.61 13.12 -2.54
CA ASN A 86 6.42 14.52 -2.89
C ASN A 86 5.06 14.71 -3.57
N PRO A 87 4.13 15.49 -2.96
CA PRO A 87 2.80 15.70 -3.50
C PRO A 87 2.80 16.36 -4.88
N ALA A 88 3.75 17.27 -5.17
CA ALA A 88 3.85 17.90 -6.49
C ALA A 88 4.28 16.89 -7.57
N MET A 89 5.13 15.92 -7.23
CA MET A 89 5.46 14.82 -8.15
C MET A 89 4.23 13.94 -8.44
N LEU A 90 3.44 13.64 -7.42
CA LEU A 90 2.20 12.88 -7.57
C LEU A 90 1.20 13.66 -8.43
N PHE A 91 0.97 14.94 -8.15
CA PHE A 91 0.09 15.81 -8.93
C PHE A 91 0.51 15.85 -10.41
N ARG A 92 1.78 16.10 -10.68
CA ARG A 92 2.32 16.11 -12.07
C ARG A 92 2.15 14.74 -12.75
N GLY A 93 2.39 13.66 -12.00
CA GLY A 93 2.16 12.29 -12.48
C GLY A 93 0.72 12.08 -12.94
N LEU A 94 -0.24 12.52 -12.14
CA LEU A 94 -1.67 12.33 -12.36
C LEU A 94 -2.24 13.26 -13.46
N PHE A 95 -1.93 14.56 -13.42
CA PHE A 95 -2.72 15.59 -14.12
C PHE A 95 -1.94 16.37 -15.18
N VAL A 96 -0.62 16.49 -15.08
CA VAL A 96 0.14 17.29 -16.05
C VAL A 96 0.59 16.43 -17.22
N SER A 97 0.04 16.71 -18.40
CA SER A 97 0.45 16.05 -19.64
C SER A 97 1.82 16.55 -20.10
N LEU A 98 2.62 15.64 -20.68
CA LEU A 98 3.87 16.04 -21.31
C LEU A 98 3.60 16.95 -22.52
N PRO A 99 4.37 18.03 -22.70
CA PRO A 99 4.34 18.79 -23.95
C PRO A 99 4.61 17.86 -25.13
N GLN A 100 3.93 18.08 -26.26
CA GLN A 100 4.05 17.25 -27.45
C GLN A 100 5.50 17.06 -27.90
N SER A 101 6.34 18.10 -27.76
CA SER A 101 7.77 18.05 -28.07
C SER A 101 8.59 17.09 -27.19
N LYS A 102 8.07 16.71 -26.00
CA LYS A 102 8.74 15.77 -25.09
C LYS A 102 8.19 14.35 -25.17
N VAL A 103 7.02 14.16 -25.76
CA VAL A 103 6.36 12.84 -25.88
C VAL A 103 7.25 11.87 -26.67
N GLU A 104 7.82 12.30 -27.79
CA GLU A 104 8.68 11.46 -28.61
C GLU A 104 9.99 11.07 -27.89
N ASN A 105 10.59 11.99 -27.15
CA ASN A 105 11.77 11.70 -26.35
C ASN A 105 11.47 10.68 -25.25
N GLU A 106 10.30 10.79 -24.61
CA GLU A 106 9.91 9.81 -23.57
C GLU A 106 9.58 8.45 -24.21
N ARG A 107 8.96 8.42 -25.39
CA ARG A 107 8.75 7.17 -26.15
C ARG A 107 10.08 6.47 -26.43
N MET A 108 11.07 7.19 -26.97
CA MET A 108 12.40 6.63 -27.24
C MET A 108 13.09 6.13 -25.97
N ARG A 109 12.96 6.86 -24.86
CA ARG A 109 13.51 6.46 -23.57
C ARG A 109 12.88 5.15 -23.05
N LEU A 110 11.56 5.00 -23.18
CA LEU A 110 10.84 3.77 -22.80
C LEU A 110 11.24 2.59 -23.71
N GLU A 111 11.44 2.83 -25.00
CA GLU A 111 11.92 1.82 -25.94
C GLU A 111 13.34 1.36 -25.62
N HIS A 112 14.24 2.31 -25.35
CA HIS A 112 15.61 1.98 -24.97
C HIS A 112 15.67 1.14 -23.68
N ARG A 113 14.86 1.47 -22.67
CA ARG A 113 14.74 0.66 -21.45
C ARG A 113 14.23 -0.76 -21.74
N GLY A 114 13.25 -0.90 -22.65
CA GLY A 114 12.77 -2.21 -23.10
C GLY A 114 13.89 -3.03 -23.75
N SER A 115 14.68 -2.43 -24.64
CA SER A 115 15.80 -3.11 -25.31
C SER A 115 16.88 -3.58 -24.33
N VAL A 116 17.16 -2.85 -23.27
CA VAL A 116 18.09 -3.27 -22.20
C VAL A 116 17.56 -4.51 -21.48
N LEU A 117 16.25 -4.54 -21.18
CA LEU A 117 15.63 -5.70 -20.51
C LEU A 117 15.63 -6.94 -21.40
N ASP A 118 15.43 -6.80 -22.71
CA ASP A 118 15.53 -7.91 -23.66
C ASP A 118 16.92 -8.57 -23.63
N VAL A 119 17.98 -7.76 -23.64
CA VAL A 119 19.38 -8.26 -23.56
C VAL A 119 19.62 -8.98 -22.22
N LEU A 120 19.12 -8.43 -21.12
CA LEU A 120 19.23 -9.07 -19.79
C LEU A 120 18.53 -10.41 -19.75
N ARG A 121 17.33 -10.49 -20.34
CA ARG A 121 16.53 -11.71 -20.40
C ARG A 121 17.25 -12.82 -21.18
N ASP A 122 17.83 -12.50 -22.32
CA ASP A 122 18.53 -13.48 -23.15
C ASP A 122 19.81 -13.98 -22.47
N SER A 123 20.55 -13.09 -21.82
CA SER A 123 21.73 -13.44 -21.02
C SER A 123 21.36 -14.34 -19.82
N ALA A 124 20.26 -14.03 -19.13
CA ALA A 124 19.77 -14.80 -18.01
C ALA A 124 19.30 -16.21 -18.44
N ARG A 125 18.62 -16.34 -19.58
CA ARG A 125 18.24 -17.64 -20.14
C ARG A 125 19.45 -18.50 -20.50
N ALA A 126 20.51 -17.92 -21.00
CA ALA A 126 21.76 -18.64 -21.28
C ALA A 126 22.40 -19.14 -19.96
N LEU A 127 22.44 -18.29 -18.94
CA LEU A 127 22.97 -18.63 -17.62
C LEU A 127 22.15 -19.73 -16.93
N HIS A 128 20.82 -19.68 -17.00
CA HIS A 128 19.92 -20.66 -16.38
C HIS A 128 20.29 -22.12 -16.71
N ARG A 129 20.71 -22.37 -17.95
CA ARG A 129 21.09 -23.74 -18.42
C ARG A 129 22.35 -24.29 -17.75
N THR A 130 23.13 -23.44 -17.09
CA THR A 130 24.40 -23.79 -16.46
C THR A 130 24.33 -23.88 -14.95
N LEU A 131 23.18 -23.50 -14.35
CA LEU A 131 23.00 -23.42 -12.91
C LEU A 131 22.42 -24.72 -12.33
N ASN A 132 22.66 -24.94 -11.03
CA ASN A 132 21.95 -25.94 -10.25
C ASN A 132 20.51 -25.48 -9.97
N THR A 133 19.63 -26.39 -9.51
CA THR A 133 18.20 -26.13 -9.30
C THR A 133 17.93 -24.92 -8.36
N ALA A 134 18.65 -24.82 -7.24
CA ALA A 134 18.45 -23.73 -6.29
C ALA A 134 18.81 -22.34 -6.86
N ASP A 135 19.82 -22.27 -7.71
CA ASP A 135 20.22 -21.04 -8.40
C ASP A 135 19.32 -20.77 -9.62
N GLN A 136 18.78 -21.82 -10.26
CA GLN A 136 17.73 -21.68 -11.29
C GLN A 136 16.49 -21.01 -10.70
N ASP A 137 16.02 -21.47 -9.53
CA ASP A 137 14.86 -20.87 -8.84
C ASP A 137 15.07 -19.37 -8.55
N LYS A 138 16.27 -18.99 -8.08
CA LYS A 138 16.61 -17.57 -7.87
C LYS A 138 16.62 -16.75 -9.16
N LEU A 139 17.15 -17.36 -10.24
CA LEU A 139 17.19 -16.69 -11.55
C LEU A 139 15.78 -16.54 -12.13
N ASP A 140 14.90 -17.53 -11.94
CA ASP A 140 13.50 -17.44 -12.35
C ASP A 140 12.73 -16.34 -11.60
N GLN A 141 13.02 -16.14 -10.30
CA GLN A 141 12.51 -15.00 -9.53
C GLN A 141 12.99 -13.68 -10.13
N TYR A 142 14.28 -13.57 -10.46
CA TYR A 142 14.82 -12.39 -11.11
C TYR A 142 14.15 -12.15 -12.48
N LEU A 143 13.98 -13.18 -13.30
CA LEU A 143 13.30 -13.09 -14.58
C LEU A 143 11.82 -12.67 -14.44
N THR A 144 11.15 -13.09 -13.38
CA THR A 144 9.80 -12.63 -13.05
C THR A 144 9.79 -11.14 -12.76
N SER A 145 10.76 -10.64 -11.98
CA SER A 145 10.92 -9.19 -11.74
C SER A 145 11.14 -8.42 -13.05
N VAL A 146 11.96 -8.94 -13.95
CA VAL A 146 12.20 -8.32 -15.27
C VAL A 146 10.91 -8.24 -16.08
N ARG A 147 10.07 -9.30 -16.09
CA ARG A 147 8.77 -9.29 -16.77
C ARG A 147 7.81 -8.25 -16.19
N ASP A 148 7.83 -8.05 -14.88
CA ASP A 148 6.99 -7.02 -14.25
C ASP A 148 7.41 -5.62 -14.68
N VAL A 149 8.72 -5.36 -14.77
CA VAL A 149 9.23 -4.09 -15.30
C VAL A 149 8.87 -3.91 -16.78
N GLU A 150 9.01 -4.96 -17.61
CA GLU A 150 8.59 -4.95 -19.03
C GLU A 150 7.11 -4.58 -19.17
N ARG A 151 6.24 -5.20 -18.38
CA ARG A 151 4.79 -4.93 -18.37
C ARG A 151 4.51 -3.48 -18.01
N ARG A 152 5.16 -2.93 -16.97
CA ARG A 152 5.02 -1.52 -16.57
C ARG A 152 5.52 -0.56 -17.65
N LEU A 153 6.60 -0.87 -18.35
CA LEU A 153 7.10 -0.08 -19.47
C LEU A 153 6.12 -0.09 -20.65
N GLN A 154 5.56 -1.26 -20.98
CA GLN A 154 4.56 -1.38 -22.04
C GLN A 154 3.31 -0.57 -21.72
N MET A 155 2.80 -0.68 -20.49
CA MET A 155 1.69 0.16 -20.03
C MET A 155 2.00 1.65 -20.13
N SER A 156 3.20 2.07 -19.71
CA SER A 156 3.60 3.47 -19.80
C SER A 156 3.59 3.97 -21.26
N LYS A 157 4.00 3.13 -22.23
CA LYS A 157 3.93 3.47 -23.66
C LYS A 157 2.48 3.62 -24.14
N GLU A 158 1.59 2.72 -23.76
CA GLU A 158 0.17 2.73 -24.17
C GLU A 158 -0.56 3.98 -23.63
N TRP A 159 -0.22 4.38 -22.41
CA TRP A 159 -0.81 5.55 -21.75
C TRP A 159 -0.15 6.88 -22.14
N LEU A 160 1.03 6.86 -22.79
CA LEU A 160 1.77 8.07 -23.15
C LEU A 160 0.97 9.06 -24.00
N HIS A 161 0.17 8.55 -24.94
CA HIS A 161 -0.65 9.35 -25.87
C HIS A 161 -2.09 9.61 -25.36
N ARG A 162 -2.49 9.00 -24.24
CA ARG A 162 -3.81 9.23 -23.66
C ARG A 162 -3.80 10.52 -22.84
N PRO A 163 -4.78 11.41 -23.00
CA PRO A 163 -4.87 12.62 -22.21
C PRO A 163 -5.00 12.27 -20.71
N LYS A 164 -4.42 13.10 -19.88
CA LYS A 164 -4.62 13.02 -18.42
C LYS A 164 -5.92 13.74 -18.05
N PRO A 165 -6.58 13.31 -16.96
CA PRO A 165 -7.75 14.01 -16.46
C PRO A 165 -7.39 15.44 -16.03
N LYS A 166 -8.37 16.33 -16.06
CA LYS A 166 -8.23 17.69 -15.52
C LYS A 166 -8.50 17.64 -14.02
N PRO A 167 -7.61 18.18 -13.18
CA PRO A 167 -7.84 18.21 -11.75
C PRO A 167 -8.95 19.23 -11.40
N SER A 168 -9.65 18.98 -10.32
CA SER A 168 -10.58 19.92 -9.69
C SER A 168 -9.93 20.85 -8.67
N ILE A 169 -8.64 20.70 -8.44
CA ILE A 169 -7.82 21.50 -7.55
C ILE A 169 -6.77 22.29 -8.32
N GLU A 170 -6.22 23.33 -7.68
CA GLU A 170 -5.09 24.09 -8.23
C GLU A 170 -3.82 23.23 -8.33
N GLU A 171 -2.88 23.65 -9.19
CA GLU A 171 -1.62 22.96 -9.34
C GLU A 171 -0.85 22.93 -8.00
N VAL A 172 -0.43 21.73 -7.62
CA VAL A 172 0.43 21.53 -6.46
C VAL A 172 1.85 21.85 -6.86
N LEU A 173 2.36 22.96 -6.38
CA LEU A 173 3.72 23.42 -6.63
C LEU A 173 4.73 22.64 -5.77
N ASP A 174 5.98 22.62 -6.24
CA ASP A 174 7.10 22.01 -5.51
C ASP A 174 7.65 23.03 -4.48
N GLU A 175 6.91 23.20 -3.40
CA GLU A 175 7.22 24.10 -2.31
C GLU A 175 7.52 23.31 -1.05
N GLU A 176 8.32 23.89 -0.17
CA GLU A 176 8.54 23.32 1.17
C GLU A 176 7.25 23.45 1.99
N ARG A 177 6.75 22.33 2.51
CA ARG A 177 5.55 22.22 3.33
C ARG A 177 5.84 21.50 4.63
N GLN A 178 5.00 21.75 5.61
CA GLN A 178 4.96 20.92 6.81
C GLN A 178 4.35 19.57 6.48
N GLN A 179 4.85 18.50 7.10
CA GLN A 179 4.30 17.14 6.87
C GLN A 179 2.83 17.01 7.28
N ILE A 180 2.39 17.77 8.28
CA ILE A 180 0.99 17.81 8.69
C ILE A 180 0.05 18.26 7.56
N ASP A 181 0.51 19.18 6.71
CA ASP A 181 -0.24 19.66 5.54
C ASP A 181 -0.13 18.66 4.38
N GLU A 182 1.02 18.01 4.22
CA GLU A 182 1.24 16.99 3.19
C GLU A 182 0.33 15.77 3.38
N VAL A 183 0.03 15.36 4.63
CA VAL A 183 -0.90 14.25 4.91
C VAL A 183 -2.26 14.48 4.24
N GLU A 184 -2.82 15.68 4.42
CA GLU A 184 -4.12 16.01 3.81
C GLU A 184 -4.03 16.06 2.29
N LEU A 185 -2.97 16.70 1.78
CA LEU A 185 -2.74 16.83 0.34
C LEU A 185 -2.57 15.47 -0.35
N PHE A 186 -1.88 14.50 0.27
CA PHE A 186 -1.80 13.14 -0.28
C PHE A 186 -3.17 12.48 -0.31
N TYR A 187 -3.99 12.61 0.75
CA TYR A 187 -5.34 12.08 0.75
C TYR A 187 -6.21 12.72 -0.35
N ASP A 188 -6.09 14.02 -0.59
CA ASP A 188 -6.80 14.72 -1.66
C ASP A 188 -6.41 14.19 -3.04
N LEU A 189 -5.11 14.05 -3.28
CA LEU A 189 -4.59 13.53 -4.55
C LEU A 189 -4.98 12.06 -4.77
N MET A 190 -5.01 11.25 -3.71
CA MET A 190 -5.48 9.86 -3.79
C MET A 190 -6.99 9.80 -4.11
N ALA A 191 -7.82 10.63 -3.47
CA ALA A 191 -9.25 10.69 -3.77
C ALA A 191 -9.49 11.08 -5.23
N LEU A 192 -8.78 12.08 -5.73
CA LEU A 192 -8.84 12.49 -7.13
C LEU A 192 -8.34 11.41 -8.10
N ALA A 193 -7.29 10.67 -7.72
CA ALA A 193 -6.77 9.58 -8.54
C ALA A 193 -7.78 8.43 -8.66
N LEU A 194 -8.51 8.11 -7.59
CA LEU A 194 -9.60 7.13 -7.59
C LEU A 194 -10.81 7.64 -8.37
N GLN A 195 -11.25 8.88 -8.12
CA GLN A 195 -12.38 9.49 -8.81
C GLN A 195 -12.19 9.56 -10.33
N THR A 196 -10.96 9.78 -10.78
CA THR A 196 -10.63 9.89 -12.22
C THR A 196 -10.26 8.56 -12.87
N ASP A 197 -10.39 7.44 -12.14
CA ASP A 197 -9.93 6.10 -12.55
C ASP A 197 -8.47 6.10 -13.07
N SER A 198 -7.65 7.01 -12.54
CA SER A 198 -6.21 7.03 -12.84
C SER A 198 -5.49 5.85 -12.21
N THR A 199 -6.00 5.38 -11.07
CA THR A 199 -5.66 4.12 -10.40
C THR A 199 -6.88 3.58 -9.68
N ARG A 200 -6.87 2.28 -9.36
CA ARG A 200 -7.85 1.61 -8.49
C ARG A 200 -7.23 1.09 -7.20
N VAL A 201 -5.91 1.26 -7.06
CA VAL A 201 -5.16 0.83 -5.88
C VAL A 201 -4.25 1.96 -5.43
N ALA A 202 -4.41 2.40 -4.19
CA ALA A 202 -3.59 3.46 -3.61
C ALA A 202 -3.17 3.07 -2.19
N THR A 203 -1.91 3.30 -1.85
CA THR A 203 -1.34 3.06 -0.53
C THR A 203 -0.72 4.34 -0.01
N PHE A 204 -0.95 4.64 1.28
CA PHE A 204 -0.35 5.78 1.95
C PHE A 204 0.22 5.38 3.29
N GLU A 205 1.48 5.72 3.52
CA GLU A 205 2.18 5.41 4.76
C GLU A 205 2.71 6.67 5.45
N THR A 206 2.36 6.84 6.72
CA THR A 206 2.87 7.95 7.54
C THR A 206 4.22 7.60 8.18
N GLY A 207 4.42 6.34 8.57
CA GLY A 207 5.65 5.83 9.19
C GLY A 207 5.98 6.42 10.56
N LEU A 208 6.96 5.83 11.24
CA LEU A 208 7.44 6.30 12.55
C LEU A 208 8.25 7.62 12.48
N GLY A 209 8.67 8.01 11.29
CA GLY A 209 9.40 9.26 11.06
C GLY A 209 8.49 10.49 10.88
N PHE A 210 7.17 10.36 11.08
CA PHE A 210 6.26 11.49 11.05
C PHE A 210 6.71 12.59 12.02
N ARG A 211 6.79 13.84 11.53
CA ARG A 211 7.33 14.98 12.27
C ARG A 211 6.33 15.53 13.29
N THR A 212 6.17 14.83 14.38
CA THR A 212 5.31 15.26 15.50
C THR A 212 5.75 16.58 16.14
N SER A 213 6.98 17.04 15.89
CA SER A 213 7.42 18.39 16.28
C SER A 213 6.63 19.51 15.62
N GLU A 214 5.98 19.27 14.48
CA GLU A 214 5.06 20.21 13.84
C GLU A 214 3.71 20.33 14.59
N LEU A 215 3.47 19.43 15.55
CA LEU A 215 2.35 19.46 16.51
C LEU A 215 2.83 19.87 17.92
N ASP A 216 4.04 20.42 18.06
CA ASP A 216 4.68 20.75 19.35
C ASP A 216 4.83 19.55 20.29
N LEU A 217 5.03 18.35 19.75
CA LEU A 217 5.14 17.09 20.49
C LEU A 217 6.54 16.48 20.40
N GLY A 218 6.84 15.53 21.30
CA GLY A 218 8.03 14.68 21.20
C GLY A 218 8.01 13.79 19.97
N SER A 219 9.13 13.16 19.61
CA SER A 219 9.20 12.31 18.42
C SER A 219 8.18 11.16 18.49
N TYR A 220 7.52 10.84 17.38
CA TYR A 220 6.50 9.77 17.32
C TYR A 220 7.04 8.44 17.86
N HIS A 221 8.24 8.05 17.41
CA HIS A 221 8.91 6.85 17.92
C HIS A 221 9.16 6.92 19.44
N GLY A 222 9.64 8.06 19.96
CA GLY A 222 9.85 8.23 21.40
C GLY A 222 8.55 8.19 22.21
N LEU A 223 7.46 8.69 21.65
CA LEU A 223 6.12 8.63 22.25
C LEU A 223 5.54 7.21 22.21
N SER A 224 5.76 6.45 21.13
CA SER A 224 5.31 5.06 21.02
C SER A 224 5.95 4.16 22.09
N HIS A 225 7.18 4.50 22.55
CA HIS A 225 7.85 3.88 23.69
C HIS A 225 7.46 4.56 25.02
N HIS A 226 6.16 4.68 25.28
CA HIS A 226 5.62 5.46 26.41
C HIS A 226 5.96 4.89 27.80
N GLY A 227 6.30 3.60 27.94
CA GLY A 227 6.63 2.98 29.23
C GLY A 227 5.54 3.17 30.29
N LYS A 228 4.27 3.27 29.88
CA LYS A 228 3.08 3.57 30.71
C LYS A 228 3.08 4.98 31.33
N SER A 229 3.91 5.91 30.82
CA SER A 229 3.87 7.31 31.24
C SER A 229 2.59 7.97 30.70
N GLU A 230 1.74 8.48 31.59
CA GLU A 230 0.49 9.18 31.20
C GLU A 230 0.76 10.38 30.28
N GLY A 231 1.83 11.15 30.56
CA GLY A 231 2.18 12.30 29.73
C GLY A 231 2.58 11.90 28.29
N ARG A 232 3.33 10.80 28.11
CA ARG A 232 3.68 10.29 26.77
C ARG A 232 2.46 9.70 26.07
N ILE A 233 1.62 8.96 26.80
CA ILE A 233 0.35 8.43 26.26
C ILE A 233 -0.55 9.56 25.81
N GLY A 234 -0.68 10.63 26.61
CA GLY A 234 -1.47 11.81 26.23
C GLY A 234 -0.96 12.47 24.97
N GLN A 235 0.35 12.64 24.80
CA GLN A 235 0.94 13.16 23.57
C GLN A 235 0.72 12.22 22.38
N LEU A 236 0.90 10.90 22.56
CA LEU A 236 0.64 9.90 21.53
C LEU A 236 -0.82 9.94 21.06
N GLN A 237 -1.78 10.10 21.99
CA GLN A 237 -3.19 10.26 21.65
C GLN A 237 -3.46 11.50 20.77
N VAL A 238 -2.71 12.58 20.94
CA VAL A 238 -2.84 13.77 20.05
C VAL A 238 -2.41 13.39 18.62
N VAL A 239 -1.28 12.67 18.47
CA VAL A 239 -0.80 12.22 17.14
C VAL A 239 -1.81 11.28 16.49
N GLU A 240 -2.28 10.28 17.23
CA GLU A 240 -3.25 9.28 16.71
C GLU A 240 -4.59 9.95 16.37
N SER A 241 -5.04 10.92 17.17
CA SER A 241 -6.24 11.71 16.88
C SER A 241 -6.07 12.57 15.62
N PHE A 242 -4.89 13.16 15.41
CA PHE A 242 -4.57 13.89 14.19
C PHE A 242 -4.69 12.98 12.97
N LEU A 243 -3.99 11.82 12.97
CA LEU A 243 -3.97 10.89 11.85
C LEU A 243 -5.36 10.33 11.54
N THR A 244 -6.13 9.95 12.56
CA THR A 244 -7.51 9.45 12.39
C THR A 244 -8.48 10.54 11.94
N THR A 245 -8.26 11.80 12.32
CA THR A 245 -9.03 12.93 11.79
C THR A 245 -8.77 13.15 10.31
N LYS A 246 -7.51 13.08 9.87
CA LYS A 246 -7.17 13.18 8.45
C LYS A 246 -7.75 12.01 7.64
N LEU A 247 -7.74 10.79 8.19
CA LEU A 247 -8.45 9.65 7.60
C LEU A 247 -9.96 9.92 7.49
N SER A 248 -10.58 10.45 8.54
CA SER A 248 -12.02 10.80 8.52
C SER A 248 -12.36 11.82 7.43
N ASN A 249 -11.49 12.82 7.22
CA ASN A 249 -11.63 13.78 6.13
C ASN A 249 -11.51 13.11 4.77
N PHE A 250 -10.56 12.20 4.61
CA PHE A 250 -10.42 11.42 3.39
C PHE A 250 -11.69 10.61 3.06
N LEU A 251 -12.26 9.92 4.06
CA LEU A 251 -13.53 9.20 3.88
C LEU A 251 -14.68 10.14 3.47
N ALA A 252 -14.73 11.35 4.01
CA ALA A 252 -15.70 12.36 3.60
C ALA A 252 -15.50 12.78 2.13
N ARG A 253 -14.26 13.00 1.70
CA ARG A 253 -13.94 13.33 0.30
C ARG A 253 -14.32 12.21 -0.67
N LEU A 254 -14.10 10.94 -0.32
CA LEU A 254 -14.55 9.81 -1.15
C LEU A 254 -16.08 9.79 -1.29
N LYS A 255 -16.82 10.16 -0.24
CA LYS A 255 -18.29 10.30 -0.30
C LYS A 255 -18.72 11.47 -1.19
N GLU A 256 -18.08 12.62 -1.04
CA GLU A 256 -18.32 13.78 -1.92
C GLU A 256 -18.01 13.48 -3.39
N ALA A 257 -16.95 12.73 -3.63
CA ALA A 257 -16.56 12.27 -4.96
C ALA A 257 -17.45 11.14 -5.51
N GLN A 258 -18.39 10.62 -4.74
CA GLN A 258 -19.30 9.52 -5.09
C GLN A 258 -18.57 8.21 -5.46
N VAL A 259 -17.41 7.95 -4.86
CA VAL A 259 -16.64 6.72 -5.07
C VAL A 259 -16.46 5.90 -3.78
N PHE A 260 -17.06 6.32 -2.68
CA PHE A 260 -16.88 5.69 -1.37
C PHE A 260 -17.39 4.24 -1.33
N ASP A 261 -18.54 3.98 -1.93
CA ASP A 261 -19.15 2.64 -1.93
C ASP A 261 -18.41 1.67 -2.85
N ASP A 262 -17.68 2.19 -3.85
CA ASP A 262 -16.81 1.42 -4.75
C ASP A 262 -15.35 1.38 -4.27
N THR A 263 -15.04 1.99 -3.11
CA THR A 263 -13.68 2.06 -2.56
C THR A 263 -13.62 1.45 -1.17
N LEU A 264 -12.94 0.32 -1.04
CA LEU A 264 -12.65 -0.26 0.27
C LEU A 264 -11.37 0.36 0.85
N VAL A 265 -11.53 1.12 1.92
CA VAL A 265 -10.43 1.73 2.65
C VAL A 265 -9.99 0.82 3.78
N VAL A 266 -8.72 0.44 3.76
CA VAL A 266 -8.05 -0.32 4.82
C VAL A 266 -7.12 0.63 5.58
N PHE A 267 -7.27 0.68 6.90
CA PHE A 267 -6.39 1.47 7.77
C PHE A 267 -5.92 0.62 8.95
N GLY A 268 -4.66 0.76 9.33
CA GLY A 268 -4.12 0.01 10.46
C GLY A 268 -2.62 0.16 10.65
N SER A 269 -2.07 -0.68 11.50
CA SER A 269 -0.64 -0.70 11.82
C SER A 269 -0.15 -2.14 11.99
N GLY A 270 1.08 -2.39 11.60
CA GLY A 270 1.77 -3.67 11.84
C GLY A 270 2.27 -3.85 13.27
N MET A 271 2.00 -2.89 14.16
CA MET A 271 2.33 -2.95 15.58
C MET A 271 1.17 -2.36 16.40
N SER A 272 0.79 -3.04 17.47
CA SER A 272 -0.30 -2.61 18.34
C SER A 272 0.18 -1.82 19.56
N ASP A 273 1.36 -2.16 20.08
CA ASP A 273 1.97 -1.50 21.23
C ASP A 273 3.48 -1.35 21.01
N GLY A 274 3.91 -0.13 20.70
CA GLY A 274 5.31 0.21 20.49
C GLY A 274 6.17 0.09 21.73
N SER A 275 5.57 0.27 22.94
CA SER A 275 6.31 0.22 24.21
C SER A 275 6.87 -1.16 24.52
N ILE A 276 6.17 -2.21 24.13
CA ILE A 276 6.58 -3.61 24.30
C ILE A 276 6.85 -4.32 22.96
N HIS A 277 6.87 -3.57 21.86
CA HIS A 277 7.06 -4.08 20.50
C HIS A 277 6.07 -5.20 20.11
N SER A 278 4.82 -5.06 20.51
CA SER A 278 3.79 -6.05 20.23
C SER A 278 3.29 -5.96 18.79
N ASN A 279 3.41 -7.05 18.06
CA ASN A 279 2.80 -7.24 16.74
C ASN A 279 1.53 -8.10 16.82
N ARG A 280 0.87 -8.15 17.97
CA ARG A 280 -0.35 -8.93 18.22
C ARG A 280 -1.55 -8.02 18.41
N ASN A 281 -2.74 -8.52 18.09
CA ASN A 281 -3.97 -7.74 18.18
C ASN A 281 -3.85 -6.41 17.45
N LEU A 282 -3.53 -6.49 16.17
CA LEU A 282 -3.25 -5.31 15.36
C LEU A 282 -4.50 -4.43 15.22
N PRO A 283 -4.34 -3.10 15.29
CA PRO A 283 -5.43 -2.19 15.00
C PRO A 283 -5.72 -2.22 13.49
N VAL A 284 -6.90 -2.68 13.12
CA VAL A 284 -7.34 -2.77 11.72
C VAL A 284 -8.75 -2.21 11.61
N LEU A 285 -8.96 -1.38 10.59
CA LEU A 285 -10.24 -0.79 10.26
C LEU A 285 -10.51 -0.96 8.76
N LEU A 286 -11.72 -1.33 8.39
CA LEU A 286 -12.26 -1.24 7.04
C LEU A 286 -13.35 -0.18 6.99
N ALA A 287 -13.41 0.59 5.87
CA ALA A 287 -14.49 1.55 5.62
C ALA A 287 -14.88 1.56 4.14
N GLY A 288 -16.16 1.79 3.84
CA GLY A 288 -16.68 1.86 2.48
C GLY A 288 -16.79 0.50 1.78
N GLY A 289 -16.61 0.47 0.47
CA GLY A 289 -16.60 -0.75 -0.33
C GLY A 289 -17.96 -1.42 -0.50
N GLY A 290 -19.07 -0.75 -0.20
CA GLY A 290 -20.41 -1.34 -0.24
C GLY A 290 -20.63 -2.49 0.77
N LEU A 291 -19.76 -2.59 1.79
CA LEU A 291 -19.83 -3.64 2.78
C LEU A 291 -20.90 -3.35 3.85
N LYS A 292 -21.49 -4.40 4.39
CA LYS A 292 -22.33 -4.33 5.58
C LYS A 292 -21.44 -4.20 6.83
N HIS A 293 -21.17 -2.95 7.21
CA HIS A 293 -20.31 -2.67 8.34
C HIS A 293 -20.94 -3.03 9.68
N GLN A 294 -20.13 -3.56 10.60
CA GLN A 294 -20.59 -4.10 11.89
C GLN A 294 -20.09 -3.26 13.09
N GLY A 295 -19.43 -2.11 12.84
CA GLY A 295 -18.87 -1.27 13.89
C GLY A 295 -17.65 -1.89 14.56
N HIS A 296 -17.79 -2.94 15.39
CA HIS A 296 -16.64 -3.62 16.01
C HIS A 296 -16.82 -5.13 15.96
N VAL A 297 -15.86 -5.82 15.38
CA VAL A 297 -15.76 -7.27 15.30
C VAL A 297 -14.60 -7.75 16.17
N ILE A 298 -14.90 -8.57 17.16
CA ILE A 298 -13.91 -9.24 18.00
C ILE A 298 -13.66 -10.63 17.44
N CYS A 299 -12.52 -10.84 16.81
CA CYS A 299 -12.15 -12.14 16.26
C CYS A 299 -11.87 -13.14 17.38
N PRO A 300 -12.22 -14.44 17.21
CA PRO A 300 -11.96 -15.44 18.23
C PRO A 300 -10.45 -15.62 18.47
N GLU A 301 -10.13 -15.89 19.73
CA GLU A 301 -8.79 -16.31 20.15
C GLU A 301 -8.91 -17.69 20.79
N GLU A 302 -8.35 -18.73 20.16
CA GLU A 302 -8.35 -20.10 20.65
C GLU A 302 -6.94 -20.55 20.99
N GLN A 303 -6.72 -21.05 22.21
CA GLN A 303 -5.42 -21.56 22.65
C GLN A 303 -4.23 -20.61 22.34
N HIS A 304 -4.43 -19.30 22.53
CA HIS A 304 -3.46 -18.24 22.20
C HIS A 304 -3.18 -18.06 20.68
N ARG A 305 -3.99 -18.66 19.80
CA ARG A 305 -3.96 -18.43 18.36
C ARG A 305 -5.05 -17.45 17.98
N ARG A 306 -4.67 -16.41 17.25
CA ARG A 306 -5.58 -15.42 16.68
C ARG A 306 -5.86 -15.69 15.22
N VAL A 307 -6.96 -15.13 14.73
CA VAL A 307 -7.26 -15.18 13.30
C VAL A 307 -6.14 -14.50 12.51
N PRO A 308 -5.57 -15.17 11.49
CA PRO A 308 -4.56 -14.55 10.65
C PRO A 308 -5.10 -13.30 9.94
N LEU A 309 -4.37 -12.19 10.02
CA LEU A 309 -4.70 -10.97 9.28
C LEU A 309 -4.79 -11.23 7.77
N SER A 310 -3.98 -12.16 7.26
CA SER A 310 -4.00 -12.58 5.87
C SER A 310 -5.32 -13.25 5.43
N ASN A 311 -6.16 -13.75 6.37
CA ASN A 311 -7.51 -14.19 6.03
C ASN A 311 -8.39 -12.99 5.62
N LEU A 312 -8.26 -11.87 6.32
CA LEU A 312 -8.92 -10.62 5.95
C LEU A 312 -8.40 -10.11 4.60
N TRP A 313 -7.09 -10.16 4.37
CA TRP A 313 -6.48 -9.74 3.11
C TRP A 313 -6.93 -10.60 1.93
N LEU A 314 -7.06 -11.91 2.11
CA LEU A 314 -7.62 -12.80 1.09
C LEU A 314 -9.05 -12.40 0.75
N SER A 315 -9.90 -12.13 1.76
CA SER A 315 -11.27 -11.66 1.53
C SER A 315 -11.33 -10.28 0.87
N VAL A 316 -10.40 -9.38 1.21
CA VAL A 316 -10.26 -8.08 0.52
C VAL A 316 -9.92 -8.25 -0.96
N LEU A 317 -9.01 -9.17 -1.29
CA LEU A 317 -8.67 -9.48 -2.69
C LEU A 317 -9.85 -10.07 -3.45
N GLN A 318 -10.62 -10.97 -2.83
CA GLN A 318 -11.82 -11.55 -3.42
C GLN A 318 -12.91 -10.47 -3.63
N TRP A 319 -13.12 -9.59 -2.65
CA TRP A 319 -13.98 -8.42 -2.80
C TRP A 319 -13.55 -7.54 -3.99
N PHE A 320 -12.25 -7.36 -4.17
CA PHE A 320 -11.67 -6.55 -5.25
C PHE A 320 -11.84 -7.18 -6.65
N GLY A 321 -12.26 -8.44 -6.71
CA GLY A 321 -12.56 -9.19 -7.92
C GLY A 321 -11.65 -10.38 -8.20
N ALA A 322 -10.66 -10.66 -7.34
CA ALA A 322 -9.83 -11.87 -7.44
C ALA A 322 -10.55 -13.07 -6.81
N GLU A 323 -11.76 -13.39 -7.29
CA GLU A 323 -12.65 -14.40 -6.70
C GLU A 323 -12.02 -15.81 -6.63
N GLU A 324 -11.13 -16.15 -7.57
CA GLU A 324 -10.44 -17.44 -7.62
C GLU A 324 -9.22 -17.50 -6.68
N ALA A 325 -8.87 -16.40 -5.99
CA ALA A 325 -7.79 -16.44 -5.02
C ALA A 325 -8.17 -17.30 -3.83
N ASP A 326 -7.44 -18.36 -3.60
CA ASP A 326 -7.64 -19.33 -2.52
C ASP A 326 -6.62 -19.16 -1.38
N HIS A 327 -5.59 -18.35 -1.59
CA HIS A 327 -4.52 -18.14 -0.65
C HIS A 327 -3.89 -16.75 -0.76
N PHE A 328 -3.50 -16.16 0.39
CA PHE A 328 -2.68 -14.96 0.46
C PHE A 328 -1.77 -15.00 1.70
N GLY A 329 -0.46 -14.78 1.53
CA GLY A 329 0.50 -14.76 2.62
C GLY A 329 0.42 -16.01 3.51
N ARG A 330 -0.01 -15.85 4.75
CA ARG A 330 -0.21 -16.94 5.73
C ARG A 330 -1.69 -17.27 5.97
N SER A 331 -2.56 -16.98 5.02
CA SER A 331 -3.99 -17.28 5.17
C SER A 331 -4.24 -18.77 5.37
N THR A 332 -5.23 -19.07 6.20
CA THR A 332 -5.75 -20.42 6.47
C THR A 332 -7.17 -20.60 5.91
N GLY A 333 -7.71 -19.57 5.30
CA GLY A 333 -9.04 -19.47 4.72
C GLY A 333 -9.44 -18.00 4.54
N THR A 334 -10.67 -17.76 4.17
CA THR A 334 -11.28 -16.43 4.05
C THR A 334 -11.76 -15.93 5.40
N PHE A 335 -12.10 -14.64 5.45
CA PHE A 335 -12.67 -14.01 6.65
C PHE A 335 -14.19 -13.91 6.51
N SER A 336 -14.91 -14.85 7.12
CA SER A 336 -16.37 -14.99 7.01
C SER A 336 -17.21 -13.79 7.47
N PRO A 337 -16.76 -12.90 8.40
CA PRO A 337 -17.52 -11.71 8.76
C PRO A 337 -17.56 -10.59 7.72
N MET A 338 -16.84 -10.72 6.58
CA MET A 338 -17.00 -9.77 5.46
C MET A 338 -18.23 -10.15 4.64
N GLU A 339 -19.35 -9.48 4.90
CA GLU A 339 -20.53 -9.59 4.07
C GLU A 339 -20.68 -8.34 3.20
N ILE A 340 -20.97 -8.55 1.92
CA ILE A 340 -21.33 -7.46 0.99
C ILE A 340 -22.79 -7.09 1.31
N GLY A 341 -23.04 -5.78 1.46
CA GLY A 341 -24.36 -5.22 1.77
C GLY A 341 -25.34 -5.25 0.60
#